data_5b2fec6208bd33fffc1a06fd4dad812a
#
_entry.id   5b2fec6208bd33fffc1a06fd4dad812a
#
_cell.length_a   1.000
_cell.length_b   1.000
_cell.length_c   1.000
_cell.angle_alpha   90.00
_cell.angle_beta   90.00
_cell.angle_gamma   90.00
#
_symmetry.space_group_name_H-M   'P 1'
#
loop_
_entity.id
_entity.type
_entity.pdbx_description
1 polymer ?
#
loop_
_entity_poly.entity_id
_entity_poly.type
_entity_poly.pdbx_seq_one_letter_code
_entity_poly.pdbx_strand_id
1 'polypeptide(L)'
;MRDSIKVVIKWNSSIFNDIELSLVDSVEVFKHQLWTLTGVPPERQKLMSPCGLLKDNSNLSKLGLKDGAKIMLVGTSEGNELRAPTDKTVFFEDLTVEERAKILHQEQIMPLPVGLANLGNTCYLNSIIHMLRSVPNFLEQLKNSNFLQYSSTDTQRFLDTLRSLMIEMDGSSESVIPTRFIDLFRRQFPQFSTRSGPLGVYQQQDAEEVLGCLITLLNNELTSKDSNGLTFKDLFRFSIVSRLKNVEIESEGEIKNEDHYKLVCHMGTQLSPVDHLAQGIRVSMDETIEKFSASLGSNSIYHKLSEINSLPHYLIVHLVRFEWKKSSEIARTEATRAKVCRKIQFSQILDLFEFCSPELKQSLKVSRDIFDSRGETLQREIAESNTNANIAEYPTGFYELECIVTHQGRTADSGHYVAWRYCHDDPEYLIKFDDDKVTKVKVKDTDLSGGRSDYHIAVLLLYKRKTIKASKEEISSSN
;
A
#
# COMPACT_ATOMS: atom_id res chain seq x y z
N MET A 1 -20.10 36.48 -52.28
CA MET A 1 -20.02 35.24 -51.49
C MET A 1 -18.87 35.45 -50.50
N ARG A 2 -18.96 34.94 -49.27
CA ARG A 2 -17.82 35.08 -48.36
C ARG A 2 -16.73 34.13 -48.88
N ASP A 3 -15.52 34.60 -49.03
CA ASP A 3 -14.40 33.84 -49.58
C ASP A 3 -13.69 33.00 -48.47
N SER A 4 -14.01 33.24 -47.19
CA SER A 4 -13.53 32.48 -46.04
C SER A 4 -14.60 32.34 -44.95
N ILE A 5 -14.46 31.30 -44.12
CA ILE A 5 -15.29 31.02 -42.92
C ILE A 5 -14.38 30.69 -41.75
N LYS A 6 -14.86 30.94 -40.54
CA LYS A 6 -14.18 30.48 -39.32
C LYS A 6 -14.66 29.09 -38.91
N VAL A 7 -13.74 28.18 -38.63
CA VAL A 7 -14.04 26.80 -38.24
C VAL A 7 -13.36 26.45 -36.89
N VAL A 8 -13.87 25.42 -36.23
CA VAL A 8 -13.33 24.88 -34.99
C VAL A 8 -12.66 23.55 -35.30
N ILE A 9 -11.37 23.43 -35.02
CA ILE A 9 -10.61 22.19 -35.23
C ILE A 9 -10.48 21.46 -33.91
N LYS A 10 -10.89 20.19 -33.90
CA LYS A 10 -10.66 19.27 -32.77
C LYS A 10 -9.60 18.28 -33.16
N TRP A 11 -8.49 18.26 -32.42
CA TRP A 11 -7.40 17.28 -32.55
C TRP A 11 -7.04 16.69 -31.20
N ASN A 12 -7.24 15.37 -31.03
CA ASN A 12 -7.11 14.68 -29.75
C ASN A 12 -7.94 15.38 -28.64
N SER A 13 -7.28 15.81 -27.57
CA SER A 13 -7.89 16.59 -26.46
C SER A 13 -7.88 18.12 -26.70
N SER A 14 -7.21 18.58 -27.75
CA SER A 14 -7.05 20.02 -28.04
C SER A 14 -8.15 20.52 -28.96
N ILE A 15 -8.61 21.76 -28.73
CA ILE A 15 -9.61 22.43 -29.55
C ILE A 15 -9.02 23.80 -29.97
N PHE A 16 -8.96 24.04 -31.25
CA PHE A 16 -8.54 25.30 -31.84
C PHE A 16 -9.76 26.03 -32.40
N ASN A 17 -10.06 27.18 -31.84
CA ASN A 17 -11.22 28.00 -32.24
C ASN A 17 -10.82 29.04 -33.29
N ASP A 18 -11.79 29.53 -34.03
CA ASP A 18 -11.66 30.64 -34.98
C ASP A 18 -10.58 30.46 -36.05
N ILE A 19 -10.33 29.24 -36.50
CA ILE A 19 -9.39 28.97 -37.59
C ILE A 19 -10.04 29.37 -38.89
N GLU A 20 -9.38 30.23 -39.67
CA GLU A 20 -9.87 30.72 -40.96
C GLU A 20 -9.69 29.65 -42.04
N LEU A 21 -10.78 29.25 -42.67
CA LEU A 21 -10.82 28.33 -43.79
C LEU A 21 -11.22 29.09 -45.05
N SER A 22 -10.31 29.22 -45.99
CA SER A 22 -10.61 29.76 -47.32
C SER A 22 -11.46 28.77 -48.14
N LEU A 23 -12.57 29.23 -48.68
CA LEU A 23 -13.44 28.41 -49.52
C LEU A 23 -13.00 28.37 -50.98
N VAL A 24 -12.03 29.21 -51.35
CA VAL A 24 -11.46 29.33 -52.69
C VAL A 24 -10.24 28.40 -52.86
N ASP A 25 -9.50 28.21 -51.78
CA ASP A 25 -8.28 27.43 -51.80
C ASP A 25 -8.55 25.90 -51.70
N SER A 26 -7.52 25.11 -52.01
CA SER A 26 -7.61 23.66 -51.91
C SER A 26 -7.56 23.21 -50.42
N VAL A 27 -8.08 22.00 -50.14
CA VAL A 27 -7.96 21.36 -48.81
C VAL A 27 -6.49 21.14 -48.43
N GLU A 28 -5.60 21.01 -49.39
CA GLU A 28 -4.16 20.82 -49.16
C GLU A 28 -3.56 22.07 -48.52
N VAL A 29 -3.91 23.29 -48.99
CA VAL A 29 -3.48 24.54 -48.38
C VAL A 29 -3.95 24.62 -46.91
N PHE A 30 -5.17 24.24 -46.66
CA PHE A 30 -5.70 24.20 -45.29
C PHE A 30 -4.99 23.17 -44.42
N LYS A 31 -4.61 22.00 -44.95
CA LYS A 31 -3.79 21.02 -44.24
C LYS A 31 -2.41 21.56 -43.85
N HIS A 32 -1.77 22.34 -44.70
CA HIS A 32 -0.50 23.02 -44.40
C HIS A 32 -0.66 24.06 -43.27
N GLN A 33 -1.76 24.77 -43.24
CA GLN A 33 -2.08 25.67 -42.12
C GLN A 33 -2.27 24.89 -40.81
N LEU A 34 -2.96 23.76 -40.84
CA LEU A 34 -3.14 22.92 -39.68
C LEU A 34 -1.84 22.23 -39.23
N TRP A 35 -0.91 21.96 -40.13
CA TRP A 35 0.42 21.43 -39.78
C TRP A 35 1.19 22.40 -38.88
N THR A 36 1.17 23.71 -39.19
CA THR A 36 1.84 24.70 -38.32
C THR A 36 1.24 24.81 -36.94
N LEU A 37 -0.05 24.45 -36.76
CA LEU A 37 -0.76 24.51 -35.48
C LEU A 37 -0.64 23.20 -34.67
N THR A 38 -0.59 22.07 -35.35
CA THR A 38 -0.70 20.75 -34.72
C THR A 38 0.56 19.89 -34.80
N GLY A 39 1.52 20.28 -35.69
CA GLY A 39 2.70 19.48 -36.00
C GLY A 39 2.39 18.17 -36.76
N VAL A 40 1.16 18.00 -37.26
CA VAL A 40 0.76 16.81 -38.04
C VAL A 40 1.03 17.09 -39.51
N PRO A 41 1.90 16.36 -40.22
CA PRO A 41 2.18 16.55 -41.63
C PRO A 41 0.93 16.36 -42.51
N PRO A 42 0.76 17.15 -43.60
CA PRO A 42 -0.44 17.15 -44.46
C PRO A 42 -0.84 15.75 -44.96
N GLU A 43 0.13 14.93 -45.31
CA GLU A 43 -0.07 13.53 -45.79
C GLU A 43 -0.63 12.59 -44.73
N ARG A 44 -0.47 12.94 -43.44
CA ARG A 44 -0.98 12.20 -42.31
C ARG A 44 -2.29 12.73 -41.74
N GLN A 45 -2.76 13.88 -42.28
CA GLN A 45 -3.99 14.49 -41.81
C GLN A 45 -5.22 13.90 -42.52
N LYS A 46 -6.17 13.42 -41.74
CA LYS A 46 -7.53 13.11 -42.16
C LYS A 46 -8.49 14.09 -41.50
N LEU A 47 -9.15 14.90 -42.33
CA LEU A 47 -10.07 15.96 -41.88
C LEU A 47 -11.51 15.49 -42.07
N MET A 48 -12.22 15.34 -40.94
CA MET A 48 -13.64 14.94 -40.91
C MET A 48 -14.49 16.16 -40.59
N SER A 49 -15.29 16.59 -41.57
CA SER A 49 -16.27 17.67 -41.40
C SER A 49 -17.69 17.11 -41.18
N PRO A 50 -18.67 17.94 -40.78
CA PRO A 50 -20.07 17.50 -40.70
C PRO A 50 -20.62 17.02 -42.06
N CYS A 51 -20.00 17.40 -43.16
CA CYS A 51 -20.39 17.04 -44.53
C CYS A 51 -19.61 15.79 -45.03
N GLY A 52 -18.76 15.18 -44.20
CA GLY A 52 -17.92 14.04 -44.53
C GLY A 52 -16.42 14.30 -44.56
N LEU A 53 -15.67 13.32 -45.09
CA LEU A 53 -14.21 13.42 -45.21
C LEU A 53 -13.80 14.46 -46.26
N LEU A 54 -12.95 15.41 -45.88
CA LEU A 54 -12.38 16.39 -46.76
C LEU A 54 -11.18 15.76 -47.48
N LYS A 55 -11.35 15.45 -48.77
CA LYS A 55 -10.27 14.97 -49.66
C LYS A 55 -9.54 16.17 -50.26
N ASP A 56 -8.27 16.00 -50.62
CA ASP A 56 -7.44 17.11 -51.17
C ASP A 56 -8.06 17.75 -52.40
N ASN A 57 -8.76 16.98 -53.22
CA ASN A 57 -9.46 17.48 -54.43
C ASN A 57 -10.89 17.97 -54.14
N SER A 58 -11.31 18.10 -52.90
CA SER A 58 -12.67 18.55 -52.56
C SER A 58 -12.80 20.04 -52.80
N ASN A 59 -13.88 20.44 -53.47
CA ASN A 59 -14.23 21.84 -53.64
C ASN A 59 -14.98 22.35 -52.42
N LEU A 60 -14.31 23.12 -51.57
CA LEU A 60 -14.82 23.60 -50.28
C LEU A 60 -16.07 24.49 -50.42
N SER A 61 -16.18 25.28 -51.51
CA SER A 61 -17.33 26.15 -51.77
C SER A 61 -18.64 25.37 -52.03
N LYS A 62 -18.55 24.10 -52.51
CA LYS A 62 -19.69 23.25 -52.80
C LYS A 62 -20.12 22.38 -51.61
N LEU A 63 -19.32 22.29 -50.56
CA LEU A 63 -19.61 21.41 -49.41
C LEU A 63 -20.60 22.01 -48.39
N GLY A 64 -21.00 23.28 -48.58
CA GLY A 64 -21.99 23.92 -47.71
C GLY A 64 -21.57 24.10 -46.26
N LEU A 65 -20.26 24.18 -45.99
CA LEU A 65 -19.74 24.39 -44.64
C LEU A 65 -20.17 25.79 -44.15
N LYS A 66 -20.63 25.83 -42.91
CA LYS A 66 -21.10 27.07 -42.26
C LYS A 66 -20.04 27.61 -41.31
N ASP A 67 -20.13 28.91 -41.03
CA ASP A 67 -19.30 29.56 -40.01
C ASP A 67 -19.46 28.87 -38.67
N GLY A 68 -18.38 28.56 -37.96
CA GLY A 68 -18.38 27.78 -36.73
C GLY A 68 -18.41 26.24 -36.91
N ALA A 69 -18.29 25.74 -38.16
CA ALA A 69 -18.31 24.29 -38.42
C ALA A 69 -17.17 23.60 -37.66
N LYS A 70 -17.49 22.47 -37.01
CA LYS A 70 -16.49 21.63 -36.26
C LYS A 70 -15.87 20.62 -37.20
N ILE A 71 -14.57 20.67 -37.39
CA ILE A 71 -13.80 19.73 -38.19
C ILE A 71 -12.87 18.94 -37.23
N MET A 72 -12.92 17.61 -37.31
CA MET A 72 -12.05 16.73 -36.55
C MET A 72 -10.80 16.42 -37.39
N LEU A 73 -9.62 16.68 -36.84
CA LEU A 73 -8.34 16.30 -37.43
C LEU A 73 -7.89 14.99 -36.74
N VAL A 74 -7.60 13.98 -37.56
CA VAL A 74 -7.01 12.70 -37.14
C VAL A 74 -5.64 12.59 -37.79
N GLY A 75 -4.61 12.43 -36.98
CA GLY A 75 -3.22 12.30 -37.43
C GLY A 75 -2.23 12.43 -36.27
N THR A 76 -1.00 11.96 -36.50
CA THR A 76 0.10 11.94 -35.51
C THR A 76 1.13 12.99 -35.87
N SER A 77 1.54 13.84 -34.90
CA SER A 77 2.57 14.85 -35.07
C SER A 77 3.96 14.25 -35.29
N GLU A 78 4.83 14.99 -35.95
CA GLU A 78 6.25 14.65 -36.07
C GLU A 78 6.88 14.52 -34.67
N GLY A 79 7.62 13.43 -34.45
CA GLY A 79 8.26 13.12 -33.16
C GLY A 79 7.50 12.13 -32.27
N ASN A 80 6.21 11.85 -32.55
CA ASN A 80 5.43 10.83 -31.87
C ASN A 80 5.24 9.55 -32.75
N GLU A 81 6.23 9.23 -33.55
CA GLU A 81 6.20 8.00 -34.34
C GLU A 81 6.39 6.78 -33.43
N LEU A 82 5.43 5.88 -33.45
CA LEU A 82 5.66 4.52 -32.98
C LEU A 82 6.70 3.92 -33.91
N ARG A 83 7.97 3.90 -33.48
CA ARG A 83 9.02 3.15 -34.20
C ARG A 83 8.60 1.70 -34.19
N ALA A 84 8.63 1.07 -35.36
CA ALA A 84 8.49 -0.37 -35.44
C ALA A 84 9.56 -1.01 -34.53
N PRO A 85 9.23 -2.07 -33.74
CA PRO A 85 10.23 -2.76 -32.95
C PRO A 85 11.40 -3.15 -33.85
N THR A 86 12.62 -2.79 -33.44
CA THR A 86 13.86 -3.12 -34.17
C THR A 86 14.12 -4.61 -34.15
N ASP A 87 13.56 -5.32 -33.19
CA ASP A 87 13.66 -6.78 -33.05
C ASP A 87 12.44 -7.43 -33.69
N LYS A 88 12.68 -8.39 -34.57
CA LYS A 88 11.62 -9.27 -35.08
C LYS A 88 10.99 -10.00 -33.90
N THR A 89 9.68 -9.82 -33.74
CA THR A 89 8.92 -10.62 -32.76
C THR A 89 9.04 -12.09 -33.20
N VAL A 90 9.86 -12.86 -32.52
CA VAL A 90 9.95 -14.31 -32.70
C VAL A 90 8.84 -14.91 -31.88
N PHE A 91 7.91 -15.59 -32.51
CA PHE A 91 6.83 -16.27 -31.77
C PHE A 91 7.40 -17.51 -31.06
N PHE A 92 6.85 -17.86 -29.91
CA PHE A 92 7.27 -18.99 -29.09
C PHE A 92 7.28 -20.32 -29.93
N GLU A 93 6.39 -20.41 -30.92
CA GLU A 93 6.25 -21.53 -31.82
C GLU A 93 7.42 -21.66 -32.82
N ASP A 94 8.10 -20.56 -33.12
CA ASP A 94 9.24 -20.49 -34.06
C ASP A 94 10.60 -20.72 -33.38
N LEU A 95 10.62 -20.84 -32.03
CA LEU A 95 11.82 -21.11 -31.25
C LEU A 95 12.22 -22.60 -31.31
N THR A 96 13.51 -22.86 -31.27
CA THR A 96 14.03 -24.22 -31.14
C THR A 96 13.64 -24.85 -29.79
N VAL A 97 13.65 -26.16 -29.69
CA VAL A 97 13.33 -26.90 -28.45
C VAL A 97 14.24 -26.46 -27.30
N GLU A 98 15.51 -26.13 -27.57
CA GLU A 98 16.47 -25.65 -26.56
C GLU A 98 16.20 -24.24 -26.14
N GLU A 99 15.78 -23.34 -27.04
CA GLU A 99 15.39 -21.96 -26.72
C GLU A 99 14.07 -21.93 -25.97
N ARG A 100 13.10 -22.78 -26.35
CA ARG A 100 11.86 -22.97 -25.57
C ARG A 100 12.16 -23.47 -24.15
N ALA A 101 13.05 -24.45 -24.02
CA ALA A 101 13.45 -24.94 -22.69
C ALA A 101 14.17 -23.88 -21.86
N LYS A 102 15.03 -23.03 -22.47
CA LYS A 102 15.67 -21.92 -21.80
C LYS A 102 14.66 -20.87 -21.33
N ILE A 103 13.67 -20.52 -22.15
CA ILE A 103 12.61 -19.59 -21.80
C ILE A 103 11.72 -20.20 -20.70
N LEU A 104 11.36 -21.48 -20.81
CA LEU A 104 10.60 -22.19 -19.77
C LEU A 104 11.41 -22.40 -18.48
N HIS A 105 12.73 -22.51 -18.54
CA HIS A 105 13.62 -22.54 -17.38
C HIS A 105 13.92 -21.14 -16.80
N GLN A 106 13.92 -20.09 -17.62
CA GLN A 106 14.00 -18.69 -17.16
C GLN A 106 12.65 -18.18 -16.65
N GLU A 107 11.53 -18.69 -17.17
CA GLU A 107 10.21 -18.61 -16.61
C GLU A 107 9.93 -19.84 -15.71
N GLN A 108 10.76 -20.14 -14.75
CA GLN A 108 10.25 -20.68 -13.49
C GLN A 108 9.43 -19.56 -12.85
N ILE A 109 8.25 -19.33 -13.43
CA ILE A 109 7.17 -18.57 -12.80
C ILE A 109 6.85 -19.37 -11.55
N MET A 110 7.42 -18.98 -10.43
CA MET A 110 6.93 -19.47 -9.13
C MET A 110 5.43 -19.25 -9.18
N PRO A 111 4.61 -20.28 -8.95
CA PRO A 111 3.17 -20.13 -9.03
C PRO A 111 2.77 -19.01 -8.09
N LEU A 112 1.96 -18.05 -8.59
CA LEU A 112 1.46 -16.98 -7.74
C LEU A 112 0.70 -17.59 -6.56
N PRO A 113 0.83 -17.03 -5.36
CA PRO A 113 0.06 -17.48 -4.22
C PRO A 113 -1.44 -17.32 -4.52
N VAL A 114 -2.27 -18.13 -3.86
CA VAL A 114 -3.71 -18.12 -4.10
C VAL A 114 -4.41 -16.95 -3.41
N GLY A 115 -5.51 -16.48 -4.00
CA GLY A 115 -6.41 -15.48 -3.44
C GLY A 115 -7.49 -16.08 -2.54
N LEU A 116 -8.30 -15.20 -1.94
CA LEU A 116 -9.46 -15.54 -1.11
C LEU A 116 -10.73 -14.95 -1.73
N ALA A 117 -11.75 -15.77 -1.94
CA ALA A 117 -13.02 -15.30 -2.48
C ALA A 117 -13.68 -14.28 -1.53
N ASN A 118 -14.28 -13.24 -2.10
CA ASN A 118 -15.06 -12.26 -1.35
C ASN A 118 -16.50 -12.77 -1.15
N LEU A 119 -16.88 -12.99 0.10
CA LEU A 119 -18.22 -13.51 0.49
C LEU A 119 -19.15 -12.38 0.98
N GLY A 120 -19.08 -11.24 0.33
CA GLY A 120 -19.87 -10.05 0.65
C GLY A 120 -19.18 -9.14 1.67
N ASN A 121 -18.52 -8.10 1.14
CA ASN A 121 -17.77 -7.12 1.90
C ASN A 121 -16.69 -7.69 2.83
N THR A 122 -16.05 -8.82 2.47
CA THR A 122 -15.00 -9.48 3.28
C THR A 122 -13.58 -9.10 2.87
N CYS A 123 -13.39 -8.18 1.93
CA CYS A 123 -12.09 -7.75 1.44
C CYS A 123 -11.16 -7.21 2.55
N TYR A 124 -11.73 -6.54 3.57
CA TYR A 124 -10.98 -6.09 4.75
C TYR A 124 -10.32 -7.25 5.51
N LEU A 125 -11.05 -8.37 5.69
CA LEU A 125 -10.53 -9.56 6.36
C LEU A 125 -9.55 -10.32 5.46
N ASN A 126 -9.88 -10.49 4.16
CA ASN A 126 -9.00 -11.13 3.19
C ASN A 126 -7.63 -10.44 3.13
N SER A 127 -7.61 -9.09 3.10
CA SER A 127 -6.36 -8.32 3.07
C SER A 127 -5.52 -8.51 4.34
N ILE A 128 -6.15 -8.60 5.52
CA ILE A 128 -5.45 -8.86 6.78
C ILE A 128 -4.89 -10.30 6.83
N ILE A 129 -5.63 -11.28 6.32
CA ILE A 129 -5.13 -12.67 6.23
C ILE A 129 -3.89 -12.73 5.34
N HIS A 130 -3.88 -12.05 4.19
CA HIS A 130 -2.70 -11.98 3.32
C HIS A 130 -1.53 -11.24 3.99
N MET A 131 -1.79 -10.18 4.76
CA MET A 131 -0.77 -9.47 5.54
C MET A 131 -0.15 -10.38 6.60
N LEU A 132 -0.95 -11.12 7.38
CA LEU A 132 -0.44 -12.07 8.37
C LEU A 132 0.32 -13.24 7.71
N ARG A 133 -0.09 -13.69 6.52
CA ARG A 133 0.64 -14.69 5.74
C ARG A 133 2.02 -14.23 5.26
N SER A 134 2.30 -12.93 5.28
CA SER A 134 3.65 -12.40 5.00
C SER A 134 4.63 -12.61 6.15
N VAL A 135 4.18 -13.21 7.28
CA VAL A 135 4.99 -13.48 8.47
C VAL A 135 5.22 -14.99 8.60
N PRO A 136 6.34 -15.55 8.09
CA PRO A 136 6.61 -16.99 8.12
C PRO A 136 6.61 -17.59 9.53
N ASN A 137 7.15 -16.87 10.49
CA ASN A 137 7.17 -17.27 11.91
C ASN A 137 5.75 -17.51 12.47
N PHE A 138 4.80 -16.64 12.12
CA PHE A 138 3.39 -16.83 12.50
C PHE A 138 2.79 -18.09 11.87
N LEU A 139 3.06 -18.35 10.60
CA LEU A 139 2.57 -19.56 9.92
C LEU A 139 3.15 -20.82 10.57
N GLU A 140 4.43 -20.81 10.91
CA GLU A 140 5.07 -21.93 11.61
C GLU A 140 4.43 -22.16 12.98
N GLN A 141 4.28 -21.13 13.80
CA GLN A 141 3.65 -21.22 15.12
C GLN A 141 2.20 -21.74 15.01
N LEU A 142 1.44 -21.24 14.05
CA LEU A 142 0.06 -21.65 13.84
C LEU A 142 -0.05 -23.13 13.42
N LYS A 143 0.84 -23.59 12.54
CA LYS A 143 0.92 -24.99 12.10
C LYS A 143 1.33 -25.93 13.23
N ASN A 144 2.26 -25.52 14.08
CA ASN A 144 2.76 -26.29 15.21
C ASN A 144 1.79 -26.32 16.40
N SER A 145 0.78 -25.45 16.41
CA SER A 145 -0.21 -25.37 17.49
C SER A 145 -1.24 -26.49 17.38
N ASN A 146 -1.57 -27.07 18.52
CA ASN A 146 -2.57 -28.15 18.63
C ASN A 146 -3.82 -27.65 19.35
N PHE A 147 -4.78 -27.13 18.61
CA PHE A 147 -6.02 -26.54 19.15
C PHE A 147 -7.10 -27.56 19.49
N LEU A 148 -6.98 -28.82 19.03
CA LEU A 148 -8.07 -29.80 19.06
C LEU A 148 -8.08 -30.72 20.27
N GLN A 149 -6.99 -30.78 21.05
CA GLN A 149 -6.90 -31.90 22.01
C GLN A 149 -7.78 -31.79 23.25
N TYR A 150 -8.23 -30.61 23.69
CA TYR A 150 -8.87 -30.50 25.01
C TYR A 150 -9.98 -29.46 25.20
N SER A 151 -10.45 -28.75 24.20
CA SER A 151 -11.51 -27.76 24.44
C SER A 151 -12.39 -27.46 23.24
N SER A 152 -13.70 -27.45 23.48
CA SER A 152 -14.74 -27.17 22.47
C SER A 152 -15.16 -25.68 22.43
N THR A 153 -14.29 -24.75 22.83
CA THR A 153 -14.61 -23.32 22.82
C THR A 153 -14.65 -22.77 21.38
N ASP A 154 -15.48 -21.74 21.15
CA ASP A 154 -15.59 -21.09 19.84
C ASP A 154 -14.26 -20.49 19.39
N THR A 155 -13.45 -19.97 20.33
CA THR A 155 -12.10 -19.46 20.08
C THR A 155 -11.18 -20.52 19.47
N GLN A 156 -11.18 -21.72 20.02
CA GLN A 156 -10.31 -22.80 19.51
C GLN A 156 -10.78 -23.34 18.17
N ARG A 157 -12.09 -23.39 17.95
CA ARG A 157 -12.65 -23.72 16.62
C ARG A 157 -12.26 -22.67 15.58
N PHE A 158 -12.29 -21.41 15.98
CA PHE A 158 -11.84 -20.32 15.12
C PHE A 158 -10.35 -20.46 14.76
N LEU A 159 -9.47 -20.68 15.74
CA LEU A 159 -8.03 -20.84 15.53
C LEU A 159 -7.69 -22.08 14.68
N ASP A 160 -8.37 -23.20 14.91
CA ASP A 160 -8.20 -24.40 14.08
C ASP A 160 -8.63 -24.15 12.64
N THR A 161 -9.72 -23.39 12.45
CA THR A 161 -10.18 -23.03 11.13
C THR A 161 -9.24 -22.03 10.44
N LEU A 162 -8.67 -21.08 11.19
CA LEU A 162 -7.62 -20.18 10.68
C LEU A 162 -6.40 -20.98 10.21
N ARG A 163 -5.93 -21.95 11.02
CA ARG A 163 -4.83 -22.87 10.67
C ARG A 163 -5.17 -23.67 9.39
N SER A 164 -6.37 -24.23 9.33
CA SER A 164 -6.82 -25.02 8.18
C SER A 164 -6.88 -24.16 6.92
N LEU A 165 -7.35 -22.91 7.01
CA LEU A 165 -7.35 -21.96 5.91
C LEU A 165 -5.93 -21.68 5.40
N MET A 166 -4.96 -21.45 6.29
CA MET A 166 -3.57 -21.20 5.91
C MET A 166 -2.94 -22.40 5.18
N ILE A 167 -3.24 -23.63 5.66
CA ILE A 167 -2.77 -24.86 5.02
C ILE A 167 -3.43 -25.06 3.66
N GLU A 168 -4.73 -24.82 3.54
CA GLU A 168 -5.46 -24.91 2.28
C GLU A 168 -4.93 -23.93 1.24
N MET A 169 -4.63 -22.68 1.65
CA MET A 169 -4.03 -21.67 0.77
C MET A 169 -2.61 -22.05 0.31
N ASP A 170 -1.86 -22.83 1.09
CA ASP A 170 -0.52 -23.30 0.68
C ASP A 170 -0.60 -24.46 -0.32
N GLY A 171 -1.64 -25.27 -0.23
CA GLY A 171 -1.81 -26.48 -1.05
C GLY A 171 -2.69 -26.29 -2.31
N SER A 172 -3.36 -25.15 -2.44
CA SER A 172 -4.28 -24.90 -3.56
C SER A 172 -3.58 -24.22 -4.73
N SER A 173 -4.05 -24.52 -5.94
CA SER A 173 -3.69 -23.80 -7.18
C SER A 173 -4.76 -22.79 -7.63
N GLU A 174 -5.92 -22.82 -7.01
CA GLU A 174 -7.05 -21.94 -7.27
C GLU A 174 -7.39 -21.11 -6.04
N SER A 175 -8.17 -20.03 -6.22
CA SER A 175 -8.64 -19.20 -5.10
C SER A 175 -9.45 -20.01 -4.10
N VAL A 176 -9.22 -19.76 -2.81
CA VAL A 176 -9.90 -20.46 -1.72
C VAL A 176 -11.18 -19.73 -1.33
N ILE A 177 -12.26 -20.48 -1.05
CA ILE A 177 -13.53 -19.94 -0.60
C ILE A 177 -13.62 -20.08 0.94
N PRO A 178 -13.36 -19.01 1.74
CA PRO A 178 -13.17 -19.11 3.18
C PRO A 178 -14.50 -19.11 3.98
N THR A 179 -15.53 -19.83 3.55
CA THR A 179 -16.89 -19.77 4.13
C THR A 179 -16.90 -20.11 5.62
N ARG A 180 -16.30 -21.24 6.01
CA ARG A 180 -16.27 -21.69 7.40
C ARG A 180 -15.47 -20.74 8.29
N PHE A 181 -14.36 -20.22 7.77
CA PHE A 181 -13.53 -19.25 8.48
C PHE A 181 -14.30 -17.96 8.77
N ILE A 182 -14.99 -17.41 7.76
CA ILE A 182 -15.76 -16.16 7.90
C ILE A 182 -16.94 -16.34 8.87
N ASP A 183 -17.62 -17.49 8.86
CA ASP A 183 -18.70 -17.76 9.81
C ASP A 183 -18.18 -17.80 11.25
N LEU A 184 -17.08 -18.51 11.50
CA LEU A 184 -16.49 -18.58 12.84
C LEU A 184 -15.83 -17.26 13.25
N PHE A 185 -15.25 -16.50 12.30
CA PHE A 185 -14.76 -15.16 12.57
C PHE A 185 -15.88 -14.23 13.08
N ARG A 186 -17.03 -14.24 12.42
CA ARG A 186 -18.19 -13.42 12.84
C ARG A 186 -18.79 -13.86 14.19
N ARG A 187 -18.68 -15.14 14.55
CA ARG A 187 -19.08 -15.63 15.88
C ARG A 187 -18.09 -15.21 16.96
N GLN A 188 -16.79 -15.31 16.65
CA GLN A 188 -15.72 -14.92 17.57
C GLN A 188 -15.71 -13.40 17.81
N PHE A 189 -16.04 -12.61 16.80
CA PHE A 189 -16.03 -11.15 16.82
C PHE A 189 -17.38 -10.58 16.35
N PRO A 190 -18.44 -10.62 17.21
CA PRO A 190 -19.80 -10.22 16.84
C PRO A 190 -19.92 -8.77 16.34
N GLN A 191 -19.01 -7.88 16.75
CA GLN A 191 -18.97 -6.48 16.29
C GLN A 191 -18.79 -6.36 14.77
N PHE A 192 -18.20 -7.36 14.10
CA PHE A 192 -18.06 -7.40 12.63
C PHE A 192 -19.21 -8.11 11.92
N SER A 193 -20.32 -8.39 12.64
CA SER A 193 -21.51 -9.06 12.10
C SER A 193 -22.65 -8.10 11.81
N THR A 194 -22.40 -6.78 11.84
CA THR A 194 -23.39 -5.74 11.57
C THR A 194 -23.93 -5.87 10.14
N ARG A 195 -25.25 -5.83 9.99
CA ARG A 195 -25.94 -5.88 8.70
C ARG A 195 -26.67 -4.58 8.43
N SER A 196 -26.80 -4.22 7.17
CA SER A 196 -27.53 -3.03 6.74
C SER A 196 -28.41 -3.28 5.53
N GLY A 197 -29.35 -2.35 5.34
CA GLY A 197 -30.28 -2.38 4.22
C GLY A 197 -31.39 -3.44 4.35
N PRO A 198 -32.38 -3.39 3.46
CA PRO A 198 -33.54 -4.30 3.47
C PRO A 198 -33.18 -5.77 3.23
N LEU A 199 -32.06 -6.02 2.57
CA LEU A 199 -31.55 -7.36 2.25
C LEU A 199 -30.66 -7.95 3.34
N GLY A 200 -30.38 -7.20 4.44
CA GLY A 200 -29.55 -7.65 5.54
C GLY A 200 -28.10 -8.00 5.13
N VAL A 201 -27.51 -7.24 4.20
CA VAL A 201 -26.14 -7.45 3.75
C VAL A 201 -25.16 -7.05 4.85
N TYR A 202 -24.11 -7.83 5.04
CA TYR A 202 -23.04 -7.49 5.99
C TYR A 202 -22.33 -6.21 5.56
N GLN A 203 -22.11 -5.32 6.53
CA GLN A 203 -21.38 -4.07 6.30
C GLN A 203 -19.88 -4.34 6.13
N GLN A 204 -19.22 -3.48 5.34
CA GLN A 204 -17.78 -3.43 5.31
C GLN A 204 -17.24 -2.93 6.66
N GLN A 205 -16.10 -3.46 7.09
CA GLN A 205 -15.48 -3.14 8.36
C GLN A 205 -14.09 -2.52 8.14
N ASP A 206 -13.52 -1.97 9.20
CA ASP A 206 -12.17 -1.41 9.17
C ASP A 206 -11.13 -2.53 9.32
N ALA A 207 -10.22 -2.64 8.36
CA ALA A 207 -9.16 -3.65 8.37
C ALA A 207 -8.21 -3.50 9.58
N GLU A 208 -7.97 -2.27 10.05
CA GLU A 208 -7.13 -2.01 11.23
C GLU A 208 -7.77 -2.52 12.50
N GLU A 209 -9.08 -2.31 12.66
CA GLU A 209 -9.82 -2.82 13.83
C GLU A 209 -9.81 -4.35 13.87
N VAL A 210 -9.98 -5.00 12.71
CA VAL A 210 -9.88 -6.46 12.58
C VAL A 210 -8.49 -6.96 12.96
N LEU A 211 -7.44 -6.30 12.44
CA LEU A 211 -6.06 -6.64 12.78
C LEU A 211 -5.80 -6.53 14.29
N GLY A 212 -6.28 -5.47 14.94
CA GLY A 212 -6.16 -5.27 16.38
C GLY A 212 -6.82 -6.38 17.19
N CYS A 213 -8.03 -6.78 16.80
CA CYS A 213 -8.75 -7.90 17.43
C CYS A 213 -8.02 -9.24 17.23
N LEU A 214 -7.51 -9.51 16.02
CA LEU A 214 -6.76 -10.73 15.74
C LEU A 214 -5.44 -10.78 16.51
N ILE A 215 -4.67 -9.68 16.55
CA ILE A 215 -3.43 -9.61 17.33
C ILE A 215 -3.71 -9.88 18.81
N THR A 216 -4.75 -9.27 19.37
CA THR A 216 -5.13 -9.47 20.79
C THR A 216 -5.47 -10.94 21.07
N LEU A 217 -6.27 -11.55 20.21
CA LEU A 217 -6.63 -12.96 20.34
C LEU A 217 -5.40 -13.87 20.21
N LEU A 218 -4.61 -13.67 19.18
CA LEU A 218 -3.43 -14.49 18.88
C LEU A 218 -2.34 -14.36 19.97
N ASN A 219 -2.16 -13.18 20.55
CA ASN A 219 -1.26 -12.96 21.68
C ASN A 219 -1.64 -13.79 22.93
N ASN A 220 -2.93 -14.00 23.14
CA ASN A 220 -3.43 -14.72 24.30
C ASN A 220 -3.44 -16.24 24.07
N GLU A 221 -3.76 -16.66 22.88
CA GLU A 221 -4.08 -18.05 22.56
C GLU A 221 -2.94 -18.80 21.86
N LEU A 222 -2.10 -18.12 21.08
CA LEU A 222 -1.03 -18.73 20.30
C LEU A 222 0.30 -18.68 21.09
N THR A 223 0.46 -19.66 21.96
CA THR A 223 1.64 -19.76 22.85
C THR A 223 2.76 -20.65 22.30
N SER A 224 2.52 -21.36 21.19
CA SER A 224 3.54 -22.16 20.51
C SER A 224 4.69 -21.28 20.03
N LYS A 225 5.89 -21.85 20.09
CA LYS A 225 7.10 -21.17 19.63
C LYS A 225 7.44 -21.58 18.20
N ASP A 226 8.05 -20.68 17.46
CA ASP A 226 8.67 -20.99 16.17
C ASP A 226 10.04 -21.67 16.35
N SER A 227 10.72 -21.97 15.24
CA SER A 227 12.07 -22.54 15.20
C SER A 227 13.12 -21.68 15.91
N ASN A 228 12.87 -20.38 16.07
CA ASN A 228 13.75 -19.44 16.77
C ASN A 228 13.39 -19.28 18.26
N GLY A 229 12.39 -20.01 18.74
CA GLY A 229 11.93 -19.95 20.14
C GLY A 229 11.03 -18.75 20.46
N LEU A 230 10.55 -18.01 19.45
CA LEU A 230 9.68 -16.84 19.60
C LEU A 230 8.20 -17.26 19.66
N THR A 231 7.42 -16.59 20.49
CA THR A 231 5.96 -16.67 20.49
C THR A 231 5.38 -15.61 19.55
N PHE A 232 4.08 -15.71 19.20
CA PHE A 232 3.40 -14.71 18.39
C PHE A 232 3.52 -13.30 18.99
N LYS A 233 3.39 -13.19 20.31
CA LYS A 233 3.56 -11.93 21.03
C LYS A 233 4.93 -11.30 20.79
N ASP A 234 5.98 -12.10 20.77
CA ASP A 234 7.35 -11.61 20.58
C ASP A 234 7.60 -11.08 19.16
N LEU A 235 6.81 -11.53 18.17
CA LEU A 235 6.96 -11.06 16.78
C LEU A 235 6.60 -9.59 16.62
N PHE A 236 5.56 -9.11 17.30
CA PHE A 236 4.99 -7.78 17.07
C PHE A 236 5.13 -6.82 18.26
N ARG A 237 5.44 -7.34 19.45
CA ARG A 237 5.52 -6.52 20.66
C ARG A 237 6.77 -5.65 20.67
N PHE A 238 6.58 -4.39 21.04
CA PHE A 238 7.65 -3.44 21.39
C PHE A 238 7.17 -2.56 22.54
N SER A 239 8.11 -1.94 23.25
CA SER A 239 7.79 -1.04 24.36
C SER A 239 8.07 0.41 24.00
N ILE A 240 7.20 1.29 24.50
CA ILE A 240 7.34 2.74 24.39
C ILE A 240 7.40 3.32 25.80
N VAL A 241 8.41 4.15 26.04
CA VAL A 241 8.50 4.97 27.26
C VAL A 241 7.96 6.36 26.93
N SER A 242 6.90 6.75 27.62
CA SER A 242 6.28 8.07 27.49
C SER A 242 6.55 8.90 28.73
N ARG A 243 7.08 10.11 28.53
CA ARG A 243 7.29 11.11 29.58
C ARG A 243 6.24 12.20 29.44
N LEU A 244 5.35 12.29 30.45
CA LEU A 244 4.35 13.35 30.54
C LEU A 244 4.88 14.42 31.48
N LYS A 245 4.79 15.69 31.05
CA LYS A 245 5.12 16.85 31.88
C LYS A 245 3.97 17.84 31.79
N ASN A 246 3.52 18.32 32.96
CA ASN A 246 2.53 19.40 33.01
C ASN A 246 3.20 20.69 32.53
N VAL A 247 2.51 21.44 31.66
CA VAL A 247 3.05 22.71 31.10
C VAL A 247 3.04 23.82 32.13
N GLU A 248 2.09 23.80 33.09
CA GLU A 248 1.91 24.82 34.12
C GLU A 248 2.68 24.50 35.42
N ILE A 249 2.88 23.19 35.73
CA ILE A 249 3.53 22.74 36.96
C ILE A 249 4.68 21.79 36.62
N GLU A 250 5.92 22.27 36.60
CA GLU A 250 7.10 21.51 36.28
C GLU A 250 7.33 20.25 37.15
N SER A 251 6.90 20.30 38.41
CA SER A 251 7.03 19.19 39.36
C SER A 251 6.02 18.06 39.11
N GLU A 252 4.98 18.32 38.32
CA GLU A 252 3.96 17.32 38.01
C GLU A 252 4.28 16.59 36.67
N GLY A 253 4.72 15.36 36.78
CA GLY A 253 5.06 14.54 35.63
C GLY A 253 4.88 13.06 35.92
N GLU A 254 4.82 12.26 34.86
CA GLU A 254 4.66 10.83 34.93
C GLU A 254 5.51 10.17 33.84
N ILE A 255 6.15 9.04 34.17
CA ILE A 255 6.85 8.20 33.19
C ILE A 255 6.08 6.90 33.11
N LYS A 256 5.69 6.51 31.89
CA LYS A 256 5.01 5.24 31.60
C LYS A 256 5.82 4.43 30.61
N ASN A 257 5.88 3.12 30.87
CA ASN A 257 6.42 2.17 29.94
C ASN A 257 5.28 1.19 29.56
N GLU A 258 4.91 1.19 28.28
CA GLU A 258 3.76 0.45 27.78
C GLU A 258 4.14 -0.41 26.59
N ASP A 259 3.55 -1.63 26.54
CA ASP A 259 3.70 -2.53 25.40
C ASP A 259 2.76 -2.10 24.26
N HIS A 260 3.30 -2.07 23.06
CA HIS A 260 2.59 -1.73 21.82
C HIS A 260 2.78 -2.82 20.78
N TYR A 261 1.86 -2.89 19.81
CA TYR A 261 1.87 -3.84 18.70
C TYR A 261 1.80 -3.14 17.34
N LYS A 262 1.65 -1.83 17.33
CA LYS A 262 1.64 -1.00 16.12
C LYS A 262 2.13 0.40 16.45
N LEU A 263 2.84 1.01 15.51
CA LEU A 263 3.09 2.45 15.49
C LEU A 263 1.96 3.18 14.78
N VAL A 264 1.70 4.38 15.22
CA VAL A 264 0.69 5.27 14.63
C VAL A 264 1.40 6.33 13.80
N CYS A 265 0.90 6.56 12.58
CA CYS A 265 1.30 7.66 11.73
C CYS A 265 0.13 8.62 11.58
N HIS A 266 0.19 9.77 12.24
CA HIS A 266 -0.82 10.82 12.10
C HIS A 266 -0.70 11.54 10.77
N MET A 267 -1.83 11.99 10.24
CA MET A 267 -1.90 12.71 8.96
C MET A 267 -1.57 14.20 9.10
N GLY A 268 -1.39 14.69 10.33
CA GLY A 268 -1.25 16.12 10.60
C GLY A 268 -2.54 16.90 10.35
N THR A 269 -2.49 18.21 10.50
CA THR A 269 -3.63 19.12 10.30
C THR A 269 -3.57 19.79 8.91
N GLN A 270 -4.55 20.63 8.59
CA GLN A 270 -4.48 21.48 7.39
C GLN A 270 -3.37 22.54 7.48
N LEU A 271 -3.06 23.03 8.70
CA LEU A 271 -2.03 24.03 8.93
C LEU A 271 -0.62 23.42 9.04
N SER A 272 -0.51 22.16 9.48
CA SER A 272 0.73 21.41 9.58
C SER A 272 0.53 20.03 8.94
N PRO A 273 0.55 19.96 7.60
CA PRO A 273 0.34 18.72 6.87
C PRO A 273 1.55 17.80 7.02
N VAL A 274 1.27 16.50 7.12
CA VAL A 274 2.26 15.44 7.07
C VAL A 274 2.27 14.86 5.66
N ASP A 275 3.44 14.67 5.07
CA ASP A 275 3.63 14.10 3.73
C ASP A 275 4.62 12.91 3.69
N HIS A 276 5.32 12.64 4.80
CA HIS A 276 6.24 11.52 4.96
C HIS A 276 5.94 10.70 6.21
N LEU A 277 6.15 9.38 6.11
CA LEU A 277 5.87 8.42 7.19
C LEU A 277 6.60 8.79 8.51
N ALA A 278 7.90 9.08 8.42
CA ALA A 278 8.70 9.45 9.60
C ALA A 278 8.17 10.71 10.29
N GLN A 279 7.70 11.71 9.54
CA GLN A 279 7.09 12.92 10.09
C GLN A 279 5.79 12.59 10.84
N GLY A 280 4.93 11.72 10.26
CA GLY A 280 3.68 11.30 10.90
C GLY A 280 3.89 10.48 12.17
N ILE A 281 4.94 9.65 12.22
CA ILE A 281 5.39 8.94 13.42
C ILE A 281 5.88 9.94 14.47
N ARG A 282 6.68 10.94 14.08
CA ARG A 282 7.17 11.97 15.01
C ARG A 282 6.02 12.73 15.66
N VAL A 283 4.98 13.08 14.90
CA VAL A 283 3.77 13.73 15.46
C VAL A 283 3.09 12.84 16.50
N SER A 284 3.08 11.51 16.34
CA SER A 284 2.49 10.59 17.32
C SER A 284 3.39 10.34 18.54
N MET A 285 4.69 10.65 18.43
CA MET A 285 5.66 10.51 19.54
C MET A 285 5.78 11.78 20.37
N ASP A 286 5.36 12.92 19.84
CA ASP A 286 5.44 14.23 20.48
C ASP A 286 4.06 14.89 20.42
N GLU A 287 3.27 14.68 21.49
CA GLU A 287 1.86 15.07 21.58
C GLU A 287 1.62 16.03 22.74
N THR A 288 0.64 16.89 22.55
CA THR A 288 0.06 17.69 23.63
C THR A 288 -1.31 17.12 23.97
N ILE A 289 -1.51 16.72 25.24
CA ILE A 289 -2.74 16.10 25.72
C ILE A 289 -3.34 16.91 26.86
N GLU A 290 -4.66 16.92 26.97
CA GLU A 290 -5.39 17.47 28.10
C GLU A 290 -5.68 16.36 29.12
N LYS A 291 -5.25 16.52 30.35
CA LYS A 291 -5.43 15.57 31.44
C LYS A 291 -5.76 16.30 32.72
N PHE A 292 -6.54 15.67 33.61
CA PHE A 292 -6.83 16.21 34.93
C PHE A 292 -5.55 16.29 35.77
N SER A 293 -5.24 17.46 36.29
CA SER A 293 -4.15 17.74 37.23
C SER A 293 -4.68 17.69 38.65
N ALA A 294 -4.13 16.77 39.44
CA ALA A 294 -4.52 16.68 40.88
C ALA A 294 -4.06 17.92 41.67
N SER A 295 -2.96 18.53 41.24
CA SER A 295 -2.40 19.72 41.89
C SER A 295 -3.22 20.99 41.60
N LEU A 296 -3.82 21.10 40.43
CA LEU A 296 -4.66 22.22 40.01
C LEU A 296 -6.15 22.00 40.31
N GLY A 297 -6.57 20.75 40.54
CA GLY A 297 -7.98 20.40 40.69
C GLY A 297 -8.82 20.61 39.42
N SER A 298 -8.17 20.76 38.26
CA SER A 298 -8.79 21.01 36.96
C SER A 298 -7.99 20.32 35.82
N ASN A 299 -8.58 20.32 34.64
CA ASN A 299 -7.83 19.86 33.42
C ASN A 299 -6.71 20.87 33.12
N SER A 300 -5.54 20.33 32.79
CA SER A 300 -4.35 21.06 32.38
C SER A 300 -3.71 20.41 31.17
N ILE A 301 -2.85 21.14 30.49
CA ILE A 301 -2.14 20.72 29.33
C ILE A 301 -0.85 20.00 29.73
N TYR A 302 -0.66 18.80 29.20
CA TYR A 302 0.56 18.01 29.37
C TYR A 302 1.25 17.82 28.02
N HIS A 303 2.57 17.99 28.02
CA HIS A 303 3.43 17.60 26.92
C HIS A 303 3.83 16.14 27.13
N LYS A 304 3.53 15.27 26.14
CA LYS A 304 3.85 13.85 26.14
C LYS A 304 4.91 13.58 25.10
N LEU A 305 6.12 13.25 25.54
CA LEU A 305 7.21 12.79 24.70
C LEU A 305 7.37 11.28 24.85
N SER A 306 7.32 10.56 23.72
CA SER A 306 7.39 9.10 23.67
C SER A 306 8.63 8.65 22.91
N GLU A 307 9.28 7.57 23.38
CA GLU A 307 10.46 6.99 22.77
C GLU A 307 10.33 5.45 22.74
N ILE A 308 10.80 4.84 21.67
CA ILE A 308 10.82 3.38 21.53
C ILE A 308 11.93 2.81 22.39
N ASN A 309 11.60 1.89 23.30
CA ASN A 309 12.56 1.27 24.22
C ASN A 309 12.92 -0.18 23.84
N SER A 310 12.12 -0.84 23.00
CA SER A 310 12.44 -2.14 22.41
C SER A 310 11.89 -2.25 21.00
N LEU A 311 12.49 -3.09 20.16
CA LEU A 311 12.16 -3.25 18.75
C LEU A 311 11.47 -4.59 18.47
N PRO A 312 10.32 -4.63 17.74
CA PRO A 312 9.67 -5.87 17.36
C PRO A 312 10.41 -6.57 16.20
N HIS A 313 10.12 -7.84 15.95
CA HIS A 313 10.58 -8.54 14.75
C HIS A 313 9.84 -8.05 13.48
N TYR A 314 8.55 -7.79 13.63
CA TYR A 314 7.69 -7.21 12.59
C TYR A 314 6.99 -5.97 13.15
N LEU A 315 7.12 -4.86 12.46
CA LEU A 315 6.53 -3.59 12.83
C LEU A 315 5.30 -3.34 11.96
N ILE A 316 4.16 -3.16 12.61
CA ILE A 316 2.95 -2.67 11.97
C ILE A 316 2.89 -1.16 12.12
N VAL A 317 2.69 -0.44 11.01
CA VAL A 317 2.43 1.01 11.03
C VAL A 317 1.03 1.27 10.52
N HIS A 318 0.22 1.92 11.35
CA HIS A 318 -1.14 2.35 11.02
C HIS A 318 -1.14 3.81 10.58
N LEU A 319 -1.51 4.08 9.33
CA LEU A 319 -1.76 5.43 8.83
C LEU A 319 -3.20 5.82 9.20
N VAL A 320 -3.37 6.77 10.12
CA VAL A 320 -4.69 7.20 10.63
C VAL A 320 -5.42 8.02 9.56
N ARG A 321 -6.01 7.31 8.61
CA ARG A 321 -6.71 7.95 7.48
C ARG A 321 -8.18 8.17 7.71
N PHE A 322 -8.77 7.56 8.73
CA PHE A 322 -10.18 7.69 9.03
C PHE A 322 -10.39 8.54 10.28
N GLU A 323 -10.95 9.72 10.10
CA GLU A 323 -11.21 10.69 11.16
C GLU A 323 -12.72 10.96 11.30
N TRP A 324 -13.19 11.12 12.52
CA TRP A 324 -14.55 11.56 12.76
C TRP A 324 -14.65 13.07 12.51
N LYS A 325 -15.43 13.44 11.49
CA LYS A 325 -15.88 14.82 11.34
C LYS A 325 -17.06 15.06 12.27
N LYS A 326 -16.90 16.00 13.20
CA LYS A 326 -17.99 16.42 14.09
C LYS A 326 -19.18 16.91 13.26
N SER A 327 -20.39 16.61 13.71
CA SER A 327 -21.62 17.18 13.14
C SER A 327 -21.55 18.71 13.19
N SER A 328 -21.94 19.35 12.11
CA SER A 328 -22.08 20.81 12.05
C SER A 328 -23.57 21.13 11.95
N GLU A 329 -24.10 21.79 12.97
CA GLU A 329 -25.48 22.29 12.96
C GLU A 329 -25.72 23.31 11.84
N ILE A 330 -24.67 24.10 11.49
CA ILE A 330 -24.70 25.09 10.40
C ILE A 330 -24.78 24.39 9.04
N ALA A 331 -24.10 23.27 8.85
CA ALA A 331 -24.06 22.54 7.57
C ALA A 331 -25.09 21.41 7.49
N ARG A 332 -25.89 21.17 8.54
CA ARG A 332 -26.84 20.04 8.65
C ARG A 332 -26.22 18.68 8.28
N THR A 333 -24.95 18.50 8.64
CA THR A 333 -24.22 17.25 8.37
C THR A 333 -24.15 16.41 9.64
N GLU A 334 -24.51 15.15 9.55
CA GLU A 334 -24.31 14.18 10.61
C GLU A 334 -22.81 13.89 10.79
N ALA A 335 -22.44 13.43 12.00
CA ALA A 335 -21.08 12.99 12.27
C ALA A 335 -20.74 11.81 11.35
N THR A 336 -19.75 11.96 10.48
CA THR A 336 -19.33 10.94 9.54
C THR A 336 -17.85 10.64 9.65
N ARG A 337 -17.49 9.37 9.46
CA ARG A 337 -16.11 8.92 9.40
C ARG A 337 -15.55 9.20 8.01
N ALA A 338 -14.80 10.29 7.87
CA ALA A 338 -14.25 10.74 6.60
C ALA A 338 -12.82 10.24 6.40
N LYS A 339 -12.46 9.89 5.16
CA LYS A 339 -11.13 9.47 4.78
C LYS A 339 -10.23 10.66 4.45
N VAL A 340 -9.05 10.71 5.05
CA VAL A 340 -7.97 11.64 4.71
C VAL A 340 -7.17 11.07 3.56
N CYS A 341 -7.35 11.63 2.36
CA CYS A 341 -6.70 11.15 1.13
C CYS A 341 -5.31 11.75 0.91
N ARG A 342 -4.74 12.48 1.88
CA ARG A 342 -3.42 13.09 1.76
C ARG A 342 -2.37 12.08 1.37
N LYS A 343 -1.45 12.49 0.48
CA LYS A 343 -0.31 11.68 0.07
C LYS A 343 0.69 11.59 1.22
N ILE A 344 1.04 10.38 1.64
CA ILE A 344 2.08 10.08 2.62
C ILE A 344 3.10 9.18 1.94
N GLN A 345 4.30 9.70 1.75
CA GLN A 345 5.40 8.94 1.20
C GLN A 345 5.97 8.01 2.28
N PHE A 346 6.22 6.78 1.90
CA PHE A 346 6.89 5.77 2.72
C PHE A 346 7.93 5.04 1.87
N SER A 347 9.07 4.76 2.48
CA SER A 347 10.18 4.07 1.83
C SER A 347 10.10 2.56 2.02
N GLN A 348 10.79 1.83 1.15
CA GLN A 348 10.98 0.39 1.32
C GLN A 348 11.79 0.08 2.59
N ILE A 349 12.76 0.93 2.92
CA ILE A 349 13.52 0.84 4.17
C ILE A 349 13.10 1.99 5.09
N LEU A 350 12.66 1.63 6.30
CA LEU A 350 12.31 2.55 7.38
C LEU A 350 13.40 2.50 8.46
N ASP A 351 13.96 3.64 8.82
CA ASP A 351 14.89 3.77 9.93
C ASP A 351 14.15 4.28 11.18
N LEU A 352 14.14 3.48 12.24
CA LEU A 352 13.52 3.84 13.51
C LEU A 352 14.52 4.46 14.53
N PHE A 353 15.79 4.57 14.17
CA PHE A 353 16.82 5.00 15.11
C PHE A 353 16.52 6.34 15.79
N GLU A 354 15.97 7.31 15.05
CA GLU A 354 15.65 8.63 15.61
C GLU A 354 14.59 8.57 16.71
N PHE A 355 13.66 7.61 16.65
CA PHE A 355 12.55 7.44 17.59
C PHE A 355 12.89 6.59 18.82
N CYS A 356 14.11 6.01 18.85
CA CYS A 356 14.54 5.13 19.94
C CYS A 356 14.98 5.94 21.18
N SER A 357 14.85 5.32 22.36
CA SER A 357 15.42 5.83 23.61
C SER A 357 16.95 5.93 23.53
N PRO A 358 17.59 6.77 24.33
CA PRO A 358 19.06 6.89 24.36
C PRO A 358 19.76 5.56 24.59
N GLU A 359 19.23 4.71 25.48
CA GLU A 359 19.77 3.40 25.82
C GLU A 359 19.71 2.45 24.62
N LEU A 360 18.53 2.43 23.94
CA LEU A 360 18.36 1.62 22.74
C LEU A 360 19.26 2.11 21.59
N LYS A 361 19.36 3.43 21.39
CA LYS A 361 20.27 4.02 20.40
C LYS A 361 21.72 3.58 20.62
N GLN A 362 22.17 3.55 21.86
CA GLN A 362 23.53 3.10 22.18
C GLN A 362 23.75 1.64 21.80
N SER A 363 22.78 0.75 22.10
CA SER A 363 22.88 -0.66 21.73
C SER A 363 22.83 -0.90 20.21
N LEU A 364 22.10 -0.05 19.45
CA LEU A 364 21.99 -0.15 18.00
C LEU A 364 23.20 0.38 17.24
N LYS A 365 23.99 1.31 17.82
CA LYS A 365 25.14 1.92 17.13
C LYS A 365 26.12 0.86 16.65
N VAL A 366 26.51 -0.06 17.51
CA VAL A 366 27.49 -1.11 17.18
C VAL A 366 27.00 -1.98 16.02
N SER A 367 25.74 -2.39 16.06
CA SER A 367 25.15 -3.20 14.99
C SER A 367 25.11 -2.44 13.66
N ARG A 368 24.86 -1.14 13.70
CA ARG A 368 24.81 -0.26 12.52
C ARG A 368 26.21 -0.06 11.94
N ASP A 369 27.20 0.20 12.76
CA ASP A 369 28.60 0.37 12.32
C ASP A 369 29.12 -0.90 11.62
N ILE A 370 28.78 -2.08 12.16
CA ILE A 370 29.08 -3.36 11.53
C ILE A 370 28.29 -3.54 10.21
N PHE A 371 27.02 -3.17 10.19
CA PHE A 371 26.18 -3.24 8.98
C PHE A 371 26.76 -2.36 7.87
N ASP A 372 27.11 -1.12 8.18
CA ASP A 372 27.66 -0.17 7.23
C ASP A 372 29.06 -0.60 6.72
N SER A 373 29.90 -1.18 7.60
CA SER A 373 31.25 -1.63 7.26
C SER A 373 31.28 -2.89 6.39
N ARG A 374 30.31 -3.80 6.57
CA ARG A 374 30.26 -5.10 5.86
C ARG A 374 29.47 -5.08 4.56
N GLY A 375 28.51 -4.15 4.44
CA GLY A 375 27.56 -4.10 3.33
C GLY A 375 26.57 -5.28 3.33
N GLU A 376 25.52 -5.16 2.55
CA GLU A 376 24.45 -6.17 2.49
C GLU A 376 24.90 -7.50 1.87
N THR A 377 25.82 -7.48 0.93
CA THR A 377 26.28 -8.67 0.20
C THR A 377 27.02 -9.62 1.14
N LEU A 378 27.93 -9.07 1.95
CA LEU A 378 28.69 -9.88 2.91
C LEU A 378 27.80 -10.44 4.04
N GLN A 379 26.76 -9.71 4.42
CA GLN A 379 25.75 -10.17 5.39
C GLN A 379 24.97 -11.39 4.86
N ARG A 380 24.67 -11.44 3.56
CA ARG A 380 24.03 -12.61 2.93
C ARG A 380 24.96 -13.80 2.89
N GLU A 381 26.23 -13.62 2.55
CA GLU A 381 27.23 -14.72 2.52
C GLU A 381 27.44 -15.32 3.92
N ILE A 382 27.48 -14.50 4.98
CA ILE A 382 27.56 -15.00 6.37
C ILE A 382 26.27 -15.73 6.77
N ALA A 383 25.12 -15.30 6.26
CA ALA A 383 23.84 -15.96 6.51
C ALA A 383 23.79 -17.37 5.90
N GLU A 384 24.44 -17.57 4.76
CA GLU A 384 24.48 -18.85 4.03
C GLU A 384 25.57 -19.80 4.55
N SER A 385 26.64 -19.26 5.13
CA SER A 385 27.72 -20.07 5.74
C SER A 385 27.36 -20.50 7.16
N ASN A 386 26.76 -21.66 7.30
CA ASN A 386 26.25 -22.26 8.55
C ASN A 386 27.35 -22.75 9.56
N THR A 387 28.51 -22.07 9.67
CA THR A 387 29.70 -22.72 10.23
C THR A 387 30.14 -22.29 11.65
N ASN A 388 29.41 -21.38 12.36
CA ASN A 388 29.86 -21.00 13.72
C ASN A 388 28.71 -20.95 14.75
N ALA A 389 28.85 -21.76 15.80
CA ALA A 389 27.93 -21.88 16.94
C ALA A 389 27.79 -20.61 17.83
N ASN A 390 28.59 -19.56 17.59
CA ASN A 390 28.62 -18.34 18.40
C ASN A 390 28.05 -17.09 17.70
N ILE A 391 27.39 -17.27 16.55
CA ILE A 391 26.81 -16.15 15.80
C ILE A 391 25.39 -15.89 16.30
N ALA A 392 25.12 -14.65 16.72
CA ALA A 392 23.78 -14.19 17.11
C ALA A 392 23.27 -13.10 16.16
N GLU A 393 21.95 -12.92 16.13
CA GLU A 393 21.32 -11.86 15.35
C GLU A 393 21.12 -10.61 16.21
N TYR A 394 21.57 -9.46 15.71
CA TYR A 394 21.46 -8.17 16.38
C TYR A 394 20.63 -7.20 15.53
N PRO A 395 19.70 -6.45 16.14
CA PRO A 395 18.88 -5.49 15.42
C PRO A 395 19.72 -4.29 14.99
N THR A 396 19.39 -3.73 13.83
CA THR A 396 20.02 -2.52 13.28
C THR A 396 19.18 -1.25 13.47
N GLY A 397 17.89 -1.41 13.79
CA GLY A 397 16.93 -0.30 13.76
C GLY A 397 16.35 -0.03 12.37
N PHE A 398 16.87 -0.67 11.31
CA PHE A 398 16.30 -0.65 9.98
C PHE A 398 15.20 -1.70 9.84
N TYR A 399 14.17 -1.34 9.09
CA TYR A 399 13.04 -2.20 8.77
C TYR A 399 12.76 -2.19 7.28
N GLU A 400 12.50 -3.35 6.69
CA GLU A 400 12.19 -3.52 5.27
C GLU A 400 10.70 -3.79 5.08
N LEU A 401 10.08 -3.09 4.13
CA LEU A 401 8.65 -3.19 3.85
C LEU A 401 8.31 -4.54 3.22
N GLU A 402 7.45 -5.31 3.88
CA GLU A 402 7.00 -6.64 3.46
C GLU A 402 5.63 -6.62 2.81
N CYS A 403 4.67 -5.92 3.45
CA CYS A 403 3.29 -5.92 3.01
C CYS A 403 2.62 -4.57 3.24
N ILE A 404 1.72 -4.21 2.33
CA ILE A 404 0.91 -2.99 2.39
C ILE A 404 -0.56 -3.41 2.29
N VAL A 405 -1.41 -2.90 3.18
CA VAL A 405 -2.87 -2.97 3.01
C VAL A 405 -3.35 -1.61 2.58
N THR A 406 -4.10 -1.58 1.50
CA THR A 406 -4.65 -0.36 0.91
C THR A 406 -6.16 -0.36 0.96
N HIS A 407 -6.74 0.84 0.94
CA HIS A 407 -8.17 1.05 0.81
C HIS A 407 -8.48 2.00 -0.35
N GLN A 408 -9.42 1.62 -1.19
CA GLN A 408 -10.01 2.43 -2.26
C GLN A 408 -11.45 2.78 -1.87
N GLY A 409 -11.82 4.06 -1.85
CA GLY A 409 -13.14 4.51 -1.42
C GLY A 409 -13.07 5.79 -0.60
N ARG A 410 -14.22 6.44 -0.36
CA ARG A 410 -14.32 7.75 0.32
C ARG A 410 -14.51 7.64 1.82
N THR A 411 -15.11 6.56 2.31
CA THR A 411 -15.44 6.34 3.73
C THR A 411 -14.87 4.99 4.19
N ALA A 412 -14.77 4.76 5.49
CA ALA A 412 -14.34 3.47 6.04
C ALA A 412 -15.38 2.37 5.80
N ASP A 413 -16.66 2.74 5.78
CA ASP A 413 -17.79 1.81 5.72
C ASP A 413 -18.14 1.39 4.29
N SER A 414 -17.41 1.92 3.29
CA SER A 414 -17.60 1.59 1.88
C SER A 414 -16.32 1.74 1.10
N GLY A 415 -16.04 0.82 0.21
CA GLY A 415 -14.84 0.83 -0.62
C GLY A 415 -14.29 -0.58 -0.80
N HIS A 416 -12.99 -0.69 -1.00
CA HIS A 416 -12.35 -1.96 -1.26
C HIS A 416 -10.95 -2.02 -0.65
N TYR A 417 -10.65 -3.08 0.08
CA TYR A 417 -9.34 -3.35 0.66
C TYR A 417 -8.58 -4.35 -0.21
N VAL A 418 -7.28 -4.11 -0.37
CA VAL A 418 -6.37 -4.95 -1.13
C VAL A 418 -5.05 -5.07 -0.39
N ALA A 419 -4.47 -6.26 -0.36
CA ALA A 419 -3.12 -6.47 0.17
C ALA A 419 -2.09 -6.52 -0.97
N TRP A 420 -0.89 -6.01 -0.69
CA TRP A 420 0.24 -5.98 -1.60
C TRP A 420 1.47 -6.47 -0.86
N ARG A 421 2.15 -7.48 -1.38
CA ARG A 421 3.35 -8.05 -0.78
C ARG A 421 4.53 -7.91 -1.74
N TYR A 422 5.69 -7.52 -1.23
CA TYR A 422 6.91 -7.52 -2.03
C TYR A 422 7.25 -8.95 -2.48
N CYS A 423 7.69 -9.09 -3.74
CA CYS A 423 8.17 -10.35 -4.25
C CYS A 423 9.62 -10.51 -3.80
N HIS A 424 9.90 -11.50 -2.93
CA HIS A 424 11.26 -11.72 -2.40
C HIS A 424 12.28 -12.05 -3.49
N ASP A 425 11.84 -12.75 -4.55
CA ASP A 425 12.70 -13.16 -5.67
C ASP A 425 12.94 -12.02 -6.68
N ASP A 426 12.10 -10.96 -6.64
CA ASP A 426 12.14 -9.86 -7.59
C ASP A 426 11.60 -8.57 -6.94
N PRO A 427 12.50 -7.77 -6.31
CA PRO A 427 12.10 -6.57 -5.55
C PRO A 427 11.45 -5.47 -6.41
N GLU A 428 11.54 -5.56 -7.75
CA GLU A 428 10.84 -4.63 -8.64
C GLU A 428 9.33 -4.88 -8.74
N TYR A 429 8.84 -5.97 -8.15
CA TYR A 429 7.44 -6.36 -8.23
C TYR A 429 6.76 -6.49 -6.87
N LEU A 430 5.47 -6.18 -6.89
CA LEU A 430 4.51 -6.47 -5.84
C LEU A 430 3.56 -7.57 -6.31
N ILE A 431 3.17 -8.44 -5.40
CA ILE A 431 2.06 -9.36 -5.57
C ILE A 431 0.82 -8.68 -5.00
N LYS A 432 -0.14 -8.35 -5.86
CA LYS A 432 -1.43 -7.77 -5.51
C LYS A 432 -2.43 -8.87 -5.22
N PHE A 433 -3.01 -8.88 -4.03
CA PHE A 433 -4.10 -9.76 -3.60
C PHE A 433 -5.41 -8.97 -3.58
N ASP A 434 -6.17 -9.08 -4.64
CA ASP A 434 -7.44 -8.41 -4.85
C ASP A 434 -8.55 -9.46 -4.75
N ASP A 435 -8.86 -9.87 -3.52
CA ASP A 435 -9.70 -11.00 -3.16
C ASP A 435 -9.24 -12.31 -3.86
N ASP A 436 -10.05 -12.87 -4.76
CA ASP A 436 -9.75 -14.09 -5.53
C ASP A 436 -8.70 -13.86 -6.63
N LYS A 437 -8.45 -12.62 -7.02
CA LYS A 437 -7.51 -12.27 -8.08
C LYS A 437 -6.14 -11.94 -7.52
N VAL A 438 -5.14 -12.70 -7.94
CA VAL A 438 -3.75 -12.43 -7.58
C VAL A 438 -2.96 -12.07 -8.83
N THR A 439 -2.24 -10.95 -8.79
CA THR A 439 -1.47 -10.45 -9.95
C THR A 439 -0.10 -9.95 -9.52
N LYS A 440 0.89 -10.10 -10.40
CA LYS A 440 2.24 -9.50 -10.23
C LYS A 440 2.26 -8.14 -10.91
N VAL A 441 2.61 -7.07 -10.17
CA VAL A 441 2.57 -5.67 -10.63
C VAL A 441 3.92 -5.02 -10.34
N LYS A 442 4.43 -4.22 -11.29
CA LYS A 442 5.70 -3.50 -11.06
C LYS A 442 5.53 -2.38 -10.03
N VAL A 443 6.48 -2.26 -9.12
CA VAL A 443 6.49 -1.21 -8.08
C VAL A 443 6.40 0.18 -8.70
N LYS A 444 7.14 0.44 -9.79
CA LYS A 444 7.16 1.73 -10.49
C LYS A 444 5.82 2.14 -11.12
N ASP A 445 4.94 1.18 -11.37
CA ASP A 445 3.63 1.41 -11.99
C ASP A 445 2.52 1.58 -10.92
N THR A 446 2.90 1.56 -9.63
CA THR A 446 1.98 1.68 -8.49
C THR A 446 2.30 2.90 -7.63
N ASP A 447 1.29 3.72 -7.32
CA ASP A 447 1.39 4.79 -6.30
C ASP A 447 0.36 4.52 -5.20
N LEU A 448 0.82 3.88 -4.11
CA LEU A 448 -0.02 3.50 -2.98
C LEU A 448 0.01 4.55 -1.86
N SER A 449 0.72 5.66 -2.06
CA SER A 449 0.96 6.68 -1.03
C SER A 449 -0.24 7.58 -0.75
N GLY A 450 -1.16 7.76 -1.69
CA GLY A 450 -2.36 8.56 -1.50
C GLY A 450 -2.62 9.58 -2.61
N GLY A 451 -3.43 10.59 -2.30
CA GLY A 451 -3.77 11.71 -3.17
C GLY A 451 -5.22 11.71 -3.65
N ARG A 452 -5.83 10.57 -3.95
CA ARG A 452 -7.20 10.47 -4.48
C ARG A 452 -7.95 9.30 -3.87
N SER A 453 -9.21 9.49 -3.53
CA SER A 453 -10.05 8.45 -2.90
C SER A 453 -10.42 7.29 -3.83
N ASP A 454 -10.38 7.51 -5.14
CA ASP A 454 -10.65 6.51 -6.18
C ASP A 454 -9.45 5.60 -6.49
N TYR A 455 -8.30 5.83 -5.84
CA TYR A 455 -7.12 4.98 -5.91
C TYR A 455 -6.92 4.17 -4.63
N HIS A 456 -6.10 3.13 -4.74
CA HIS A 456 -5.61 2.37 -3.60
C HIS A 456 -4.65 3.23 -2.76
N ILE A 457 -5.02 3.50 -1.51
CA ILE A 457 -4.20 4.29 -0.58
C ILE A 457 -3.80 3.42 0.60
N ALA A 458 -2.52 3.38 0.95
CA ALA A 458 -2.02 2.64 2.10
C ALA A 458 -2.71 3.07 3.39
N VAL A 459 -3.18 2.09 4.17
CA VAL A 459 -3.76 2.26 5.51
C VAL A 459 -2.96 1.51 6.57
N LEU A 460 -2.36 0.37 6.20
CA LEU A 460 -1.47 -0.40 7.06
C LEU A 460 -0.20 -0.77 6.30
N LEU A 461 0.93 -0.70 6.99
CA LEU A 461 2.23 -1.15 6.49
C LEU A 461 2.78 -2.19 7.45
N LEU A 462 3.32 -3.27 6.91
CA LEU A 462 4.05 -4.29 7.66
C LEU A 462 5.51 -4.24 7.23
N TYR A 463 6.37 -3.99 8.20
CA TYR A 463 7.82 -3.98 8.02
C TYR A 463 8.47 -5.13 8.79
N LYS A 464 9.51 -5.72 8.23
CA LYS A 464 10.35 -6.74 8.86
C LYS A 464 11.66 -6.13 9.31
N ARG A 465 12.08 -6.43 10.53
CA ARG A 465 13.34 -5.95 11.11
C ARG A 465 14.54 -6.48 10.33
N LYS A 466 15.47 -5.60 9.98
CA LYS A 466 16.80 -5.98 9.46
C LYS A 466 17.75 -6.24 10.64
N THR A 467 18.39 -7.39 10.61
CA THR A 467 19.37 -7.82 11.61
C THR A 467 20.72 -8.03 10.96
N ILE A 468 21.78 -7.96 11.76
CA ILE A 468 23.11 -8.45 11.38
C ILE A 468 23.40 -9.75 12.13
N LYS A 469 24.14 -10.64 11.49
CA LYS A 469 24.74 -11.80 12.16
C LYS A 469 26.18 -11.45 12.55
N ALA A 470 26.47 -11.50 13.85
CA ALA A 470 27.79 -11.21 14.38
C ALA A 470 28.12 -12.10 15.57
N SER A 471 29.41 -12.31 15.84
CA SER A 471 29.86 -12.97 17.07
C SER A 471 29.74 -12.03 18.26
N LYS A 472 29.60 -12.59 19.47
CA LYS A 472 29.63 -11.77 20.70
C LYS A 472 30.94 -10.98 20.87
N GLU A 473 32.06 -11.50 20.38
CA GLU A 473 33.37 -10.86 20.43
C GLU A 473 33.45 -9.62 19.55
N GLU A 474 32.87 -9.66 18.34
CA GLU A 474 32.77 -8.52 17.43
C GLU A 474 31.93 -7.37 17.99
N ILE A 475 30.82 -7.70 18.63
CA ILE A 475 29.97 -6.69 19.30
C ILE A 475 30.69 -6.10 20.53
N SER A 476 31.45 -6.90 21.27
CA SER A 476 32.15 -6.42 22.48
C SER A 476 33.40 -5.58 22.16
N SER A 477 34.07 -5.84 21.04
CA SER A 477 35.29 -5.11 20.63
C SER A 477 34.96 -3.76 19.98
N SER A 478 33.71 -3.51 19.61
CA SER A 478 33.26 -2.27 19.00
C SER A 478 32.58 -1.31 20.00
N ASN A 479 32.43 -1.71 21.28
CA ASN A 479 32.02 -0.87 22.40
C ASN A 479 33.25 -0.26 23.09
#